data_d3b4907e75c7a0268a6ed9cc1e4f1f1d
#
_entry.id   d3b4907e75c7a0268a6ed9cc1e4f1f1d
#
_cell.length_a   1.000
_cell.length_b   1.000
_cell.length_c   1.000
_cell.angle_alpha   90.00
_cell.angle_beta   90.00
_cell.angle_gamma   90.00
#
_symmetry.space_group_name_H-M   'P 1'
#
loop_
_entity.id
_entity.type
_entity.pdbx_description
1 polymer ?
#
loop_
_entity_poly.entity_id
_entity_poly.type
_entity_poly.pdbx_seq_one_letter_code
_entity_poly.pdbx_strand_id
1 'polypeptide(L)'
;MVPRSTSDGLRAALTFPQDQISASRWALHWSLLGLTLFTTTVVGVVFAQAFQTNRPLDLDQYVNILPIVAAHPVLLLDGFAFSLTLMTILLSHELGHYFACRYYGIDASLPYFLPAPTPIGTLGAFIRIRSPIYTRRALFDVGIAGPLAGFVVLLPLLVLGVASSKVIPGIAERGDLIFGVPALVRVLEWLIFPGVPSADIYLHPVARGAWVGILATALNLIPIG
;
A
#
# COMPACT_ATOMS: atom_id res chain seq x y z
N MET A 1 55.58 -23.50 -10.22
CA MET A 1 54.56 -23.00 -9.29
C MET A 1 53.75 -21.98 -10.07
N VAL A 2 52.57 -22.38 -10.58
CA VAL A 2 51.70 -21.54 -11.49
C VAL A 2 50.82 -20.68 -10.57
N PRO A 3 50.72 -19.35 -10.75
CA PRO A 3 49.81 -18.55 -9.96
C PRO A 3 48.37 -18.87 -10.33
N ARG A 4 47.55 -19.21 -9.31
CA ARG A 4 46.11 -19.42 -9.44
C ARG A 4 45.49 -18.19 -10.06
N SER A 5 44.65 -18.40 -11.09
CA SER A 5 44.05 -17.34 -11.90
C SER A 5 43.17 -16.40 -11.06
N THR A 6 43.29 -15.12 -11.35
CA THR A 6 42.48 -14.01 -10.81
C THR A 6 40.97 -14.19 -11.00
N SER A 7 40.54 -15.12 -11.85
CA SER A 7 39.13 -15.44 -12.11
C SER A 7 38.44 -16.18 -10.95
N ASP A 8 39.16 -16.97 -10.17
CA ASP A 8 38.57 -17.72 -9.05
C ASP A 8 38.34 -16.80 -7.83
N GLY A 9 39.21 -15.83 -7.63
CA GLY A 9 39.04 -14.80 -6.60
C GLY A 9 37.84 -13.87 -6.87
N LEU A 10 37.60 -13.52 -8.13
CA LEU A 10 36.44 -12.72 -8.53
C LEU A 10 35.12 -13.49 -8.38
N ARG A 11 35.11 -14.76 -8.71
CA ARG A 11 33.92 -15.62 -8.52
C ARG A 11 33.60 -15.86 -7.05
N ALA A 12 34.60 -16.04 -6.19
CA ALA A 12 34.40 -16.16 -4.74
C ALA A 12 33.92 -14.84 -4.10
N ALA A 13 34.33 -13.68 -4.64
CA ALA A 13 33.84 -12.38 -4.18
C ALA A 13 32.39 -12.06 -4.62
N LEU A 14 31.89 -12.77 -5.64
CA LEU A 14 30.52 -12.60 -6.16
C LEU A 14 29.50 -13.63 -5.61
N THR A 15 29.96 -14.62 -4.84
CA THR A 15 29.09 -15.50 -4.06
C THR A 15 28.73 -14.80 -2.76
N PHE A 16 27.74 -13.92 -2.81
CA PHE A 16 27.09 -13.47 -1.57
C PHE A 16 26.56 -14.71 -0.83
N PRO A 17 26.80 -14.83 0.49
CA PRO A 17 26.13 -15.85 1.26
C PRO A 17 24.63 -15.67 0.99
N GLN A 18 23.99 -16.67 0.41
CA GLN A 18 22.53 -16.74 0.46
C GLN A 18 22.21 -16.93 1.95
N ASP A 19 22.02 -15.82 2.66
CA ASP A 19 21.47 -15.86 4.00
C ASP A 19 20.18 -16.65 3.90
N GLN A 20 20.22 -17.91 4.29
CA GLN A 20 19.02 -18.70 4.53
C GLN A 20 18.22 -17.86 5.52
N ILE A 21 17.10 -17.31 5.04
CA ILE A 21 16.21 -16.51 5.89
C ILE A 21 15.85 -17.41 7.06
N SER A 22 16.36 -17.11 8.26
CA SER A 22 16.11 -17.95 9.43
C SER A 22 14.59 -18.05 9.66
N ALA A 23 14.12 -19.16 10.21
CA ALA A 23 12.69 -19.39 10.49
C ALA A 23 12.08 -18.23 11.31
N SER A 24 12.85 -17.60 12.19
CA SER A 24 12.41 -16.44 12.97
C SER A 24 12.16 -15.20 12.11
N ARG A 25 12.92 -14.99 11.04
CA ARG A 25 12.71 -13.86 10.12
C ARG A 25 11.45 -14.08 9.26
N TRP A 26 11.20 -15.32 8.81
CA TRP A 26 9.95 -15.67 8.14
C TRP A 26 8.73 -15.44 9.04
N ALA A 27 8.80 -15.88 10.30
CA ALA A 27 7.73 -15.66 11.26
C ALA A 27 7.44 -14.17 11.44
N LEU A 28 8.48 -13.32 11.52
CA LEU A 28 8.31 -11.87 11.62
C LEU A 28 7.59 -11.27 10.40
N HIS A 29 7.98 -11.63 9.16
CA HIS A 29 7.32 -11.12 7.95
C HIS A 29 5.84 -11.51 7.91
N TRP A 30 5.52 -12.78 8.20
CA TRP A 30 4.14 -13.27 8.22
C TRP A 30 3.31 -12.66 9.33
N SER A 31 3.89 -12.46 10.53
CA SER A 31 3.20 -11.82 11.66
C SER A 31 2.88 -10.36 11.33
N LEU A 32 3.84 -9.61 10.79
CA LEU A 32 3.63 -8.21 10.41
C LEU A 32 2.60 -8.08 9.27
N LEU A 33 2.69 -8.94 8.25
CA LEU A 33 1.71 -8.98 7.17
C LEU A 33 0.29 -9.28 7.71
N GLY A 34 0.15 -10.33 8.53
CA GLY A 34 -1.13 -10.71 9.11
C GLY A 34 -1.71 -9.64 10.00
N LEU A 35 -0.88 -9.01 10.85
CA LEU A 35 -1.31 -7.92 11.72
C LEU A 35 -1.71 -6.67 10.91
N THR A 36 -0.95 -6.32 9.87
CA THR A 36 -1.31 -5.19 8.98
C THR A 36 -2.59 -5.48 8.21
N LEU A 37 -2.75 -6.70 7.70
CA LEU A 37 -3.99 -7.11 7.04
C LEU A 37 -5.18 -6.98 8.02
N PHE A 38 -5.02 -7.41 9.27
CA PHE A 38 -6.05 -7.29 10.30
C PHE A 38 -6.39 -5.82 10.60
N THR A 39 -5.38 -4.98 10.88
CA THR A 39 -5.62 -3.56 11.22
C THR A 39 -6.24 -2.78 10.06
N THR A 40 -5.78 -3.01 8.83
CA THR A 40 -6.38 -2.39 7.63
C THR A 40 -7.79 -2.92 7.35
N THR A 41 -8.08 -4.20 7.64
CA THR A 41 -9.43 -4.76 7.49
C THR A 41 -10.39 -4.14 8.50
N VAL A 42 -9.99 -3.96 9.76
CA VAL A 42 -10.79 -3.28 10.77
C VAL A 42 -11.15 -1.86 10.35
N VAL A 43 -10.18 -1.11 9.83
CA VAL A 43 -10.44 0.22 9.25
C VAL A 43 -11.35 0.14 8.02
N GLY A 44 -11.15 -0.87 7.18
CA GLY A 44 -12.00 -1.14 6.02
C GLY A 44 -13.47 -1.37 6.40
N VAL A 45 -13.75 -1.96 7.56
CA VAL A 45 -15.13 -2.10 8.08
C VAL A 45 -15.78 -0.74 8.29
N VAL A 46 -15.04 0.25 8.85
CA VAL A 46 -15.58 1.62 9.02
C VAL A 46 -15.99 2.20 7.66
N PHE A 47 -15.11 2.13 6.65
CA PHE A 47 -15.42 2.62 5.32
C PHE A 47 -16.59 1.88 4.66
N ALA A 48 -16.65 0.56 4.81
CA ALA A 48 -17.70 -0.25 4.22
C ALA A 48 -19.06 0.02 4.86
N GLN A 49 -19.13 0.06 6.19
CA GLN A 49 -20.37 0.35 6.94
C GLN A 49 -20.89 1.75 6.63
N ALA A 50 -20.02 2.77 6.64
CA ALA A 50 -20.39 4.13 6.28
C ALA A 50 -20.92 4.21 4.85
N PHE A 51 -20.26 3.52 3.89
CA PHE A 51 -20.70 3.45 2.49
C PHE A 51 -22.03 2.71 2.31
N GLN A 52 -22.23 1.57 2.98
CA GLN A 52 -23.46 0.79 2.89
C GLN A 52 -24.65 1.53 3.49
N THR A 53 -24.47 2.21 4.61
CA THR A 53 -25.51 2.95 5.32
C THR A 53 -25.69 4.39 4.84
N ASN A 54 -24.91 4.85 3.84
CA ASN A 54 -24.91 6.21 3.31
C ASN A 54 -24.70 7.28 4.41
N ARG A 55 -23.85 6.97 5.41
CA ARG A 55 -23.52 7.87 6.50
C ARG A 55 -22.17 8.55 6.21
N PRO A 56 -21.96 9.78 6.67
CA PRO A 56 -20.65 10.41 6.61
C PRO A 56 -19.64 9.64 7.47
N LEU A 57 -18.35 9.96 7.27
CA LEU A 57 -17.28 9.39 8.09
C LEU A 57 -17.06 10.28 9.32
N ASP A 58 -17.23 9.69 10.49
CA ASP A 58 -17.07 10.35 11.78
C ASP A 58 -15.97 9.68 12.61
N LEU A 59 -15.28 10.44 13.45
CA LEU A 59 -14.22 9.92 14.34
C LEU A 59 -14.71 8.85 15.29
N ASP A 60 -15.94 8.98 15.80
CA ASP A 60 -16.56 8.02 16.73
C ASP A 60 -16.66 6.60 16.13
N GLN A 61 -16.82 6.49 14.82
CA GLN A 61 -16.85 5.20 14.12
C GLN A 61 -15.51 4.46 14.25
N TYR A 62 -14.38 5.19 14.18
CA TYR A 62 -13.06 4.59 14.36
C TYR A 62 -12.79 4.16 15.80
N VAL A 63 -13.20 4.97 16.77
CA VAL A 63 -12.97 4.69 18.20
C VAL A 63 -13.78 3.46 18.64
N ASN A 64 -15.01 3.33 18.16
CA ASN A 64 -15.96 2.30 18.60
C ASN A 64 -15.94 1.04 17.71
N ILE A 65 -15.09 0.95 16.69
CA ILE A 65 -15.14 -0.17 15.74
C ILE A 65 -14.71 -1.52 16.37
N LEU A 66 -13.72 -1.52 17.26
CA LEU A 66 -13.18 -2.76 17.84
C LEU A 66 -14.21 -3.56 18.63
N PRO A 67 -14.98 -2.99 19.58
CA PRO A 67 -16.04 -3.72 20.27
C PRO A 67 -17.15 -4.21 19.32
N ILE A 68 -17.45 -3.45 18.25
CA ILE A 68 -18.46 -3.84 17.25
C ILE A 68 -17.97 -5.05 16.45
N VAL A 69 -16.72 -5.03 15.97
CA VAL A 69 -16.13 -6.17 15.25
C VAL A 69 -15.96 -7.38 16.16
N ALA A 70 -15.61 -7.20 17.44
CA ALA A 70 -15.52 -8.29 18.40
C ALA A 70 -16.88 -8.97 18.63
N ALA A 71 -17.99 -8.20 18.68
CA ALA A 71 -19.34 -8.71 18.81
C ALA A 71 -19.86 -9.35 17.50
N HIS A 72 -19.43 -8.85 16.35
CA HIS A 72 -19.88 -9.26 15.02
C HIS A 72 -18.71 -9.50 14.07
N PRO A 73 -17.93 -10.58 14.21
CA PRO A 73 -16.70 -10.82 13.41
C PRO A 73 -16.95 -10.92 11.91
N VAL A 74 -18.17 -11.27 11.50
CA VAL A 74 -18.54 -11.35 10.08
C VAL A 74 -18.38 -10.01 9.34
N LEU A 75 -18.44 -8.88 10.05
CA LEU A 75 -18.21 -7.56 9.49
C LEU A 75 -16.81 -7.39 8.89
N LEU A 76 -15.83 -8.18 9.33
CA LEU A 76 -14.51 -8.18 8.74
C LEU A 76 -14.54 -8.49 7.23
N LEU A 77 -15.52 -9.25 6.77
CA LEU A 77 -15.69 -9.53 5.34
C LEU A 77 -15.94 -8.26 4.52
N ASP A 78 -16.70 -7.31 5.07
CA ASP A 78 -16.96 -6.03 4.43
C ASP A 78 -15.68 -5.16 4.32
N GLY A 79 -14.78 -5.30 5.30
CA GLY A 79 -13.52 -4.56 5.35
C GLY A 79 -12.48 -4.99 4.32
N PHE A 80 -12.60 -6.19 3.77
CA PHE A 80 -11.61 -6.73 2.83
C PHE A 80 -11.49 -5.90 1.54
N ALA A 81 -12.56 -5.29 1.06
CA ALA A 81 -12.52 -4.49 -0.17
C ALA A 81 -11.48 -3.35 -0.08
N PHE A 82 -11.42 -2.64 1.05
CA PHE A 82 -10.42 -1.63 1.33
C PHE A 82 -9.04 -2.24 1.56
N SER A 83 -8.97 -3.22 2.47
CA SER A 83 -7.72 -3.82 2.93
C SER A 83 -6.96 -4.50 1.78
N LEU A 84 -7.61 -5.36 0.99
CA LEU A 84 -6.97 -6.05 -0.13
C LEU A 84 -6.50 -5.07 -1.20
N THR A 85 -7.30 -4.02 -1.49
CA THR A 85 -6.89 -2.97 -2.42
C THR A 85 -5.59 -2.31 -1.96
N LEU A 86 -5.56 -1.81 -0.72
CA LEU A 86 -4.40 -1.14 -0.15
C LEU A 86 -3.18 -2.07 -0.08
N MET A 87 -3.36 -3.28 0.46
CA MET A 87 -2.27 -4.24 0.61
C MET A 87 -1.69 -4.70 -0.73
N THR A 88 -2.53 -4.87 -1.76
CA THR A 88 -2.06 -5.24 -3.11
C THR A 88 -1.21 -4.12 -3.72
N ILE A 89 -1.63 -2.86 -3.56
CA ILE A 89 -0.87 -1.69 -4.06
C ILE A 89 0.47 -1.59 -3.32
N LEU A 90 0.47 -1.65 -1.98
CA LEU A 90 1.69 -1.58 -1.18
C LEU A 90 2.64 -2.75 -1.51
N LEU A 91 2.12 -3.97 -1.60
CA LEU A 91 2.91 -5.14 -1.97
C LEU A 91 3.54 -4.98 -3.35
N SER A 92 2.77 -4.55 -4.34
CA SER A 92 3.28 -4.33 -5.71
C SER A 92 4.36 -3.26 -5.75
N HIS A 93 4.20 -2.19 -4.97
CA HIS A 93 5.19 -1.14 -4.81
C HIS A 93 6.52 -1.69 -4.28
N GLU A 94 6.48 -2.38 -3.14
CA GLU A 94 7.68 -2.93 -2.51
C GLU A 94 8.34 -4.03 -3.36
N LEU A 95 7.53 -4.85 -4.04
CA LEU A 95 8.04 -5.86 -4.97
C LEU A 95 8.72 -5.23 -6.19
N GLY A 96 8.26 -4.06 -6.65
CA GLY A 96 8.95 -3.29 -7.69
C GLY A 96 10.38 -2.95 -7.29
N HIS A 97 10.57 -2.37 -6.12
CA HIS A 97 11.90 -2.10 -5.54
C HIS A 97 12.71 -3.39 -5.36
N TYR A 98 12.09 -4.43 -4.81
CA TYR A 98 12.76 -5.71 -4.56
C TYR A 98 13.27 -6.36 -5.85
N PHE A 99 12.44 -6.45 -6.90
CA PHE A 99 12.87 -7.05 -8.17
C PHE A 99 13.92 -6.21 -8.89
N ALA A 100 13.85 -4.88 -8.82
CA ALA A 100 14.90 -4.03 -9.33
C ALA A 100 16.23 -4.24 -8.57
N CYS A 101 16.20 -4.34 -7.26
CA CYS A 101 17.39 -4.71 -6.46
C CYS A 101 17.96 -6.05 -6.92
N ARG A 102 17.11 -7.07 -7.08
CA ARG A 102 17.52 -8.41 -7.53
C ARG A 102 18.15 -8.39 -8.93
N TYR A 103 17.59 -7.59 -9.85
CA TYR A 103 18.13 -7.42 -11.21
C TYR A 103 19.54 -6.86 -11.20
N TYR A 104 19.84 -5.93 -10.30
CA TYR A 104 21.17 -5.32 -10.15
C TYR A 104 22.12 -6.10 -9.20
N GLY A 105 21.72 -7.28 -8.70
CA GLY A 105 22.52 -8.06 -7.76
C GLY A 105 22.64 -7.40 -6.37
N ILE A 106 21.72 -6.48 -6.04
CA ILE A 106 21.67 -5.78 -4.76
C ILE A 106 20.88 -6.65 -3.77
N ASP A 107 21.47 -6.92 -2.60
CA ASP A 107 20.76 -7.66 -1.54
C ASP A 107 19.70 -6.79 -0.89
N ALA A 108 18.47 -7.28 -0.90
CA ALA A 108 17.30 -6.63 -0.28
C ALA A 108 16.43 -7.65 0.44
N SER A 109 15.80 -7.21 1.52
CA SER A 109 14.84 -8.06 2.25
C SER A 109 13.50 -8.18 1.49
N LEU A 110 12.70 -9.16 1.87
CA LEU A 110 11.28 -9.14 1.56
C LEU A 110 10.59 -7.92 2.21
N PRO A 111 9.42 -7.50 1.71
CA PRO A 111 8.67 -6.39 2.28
C PRO A 111 8.32 -6.60 3.76
N TYR A 112 8.50 -5.54 4.55
CA TYR A 112 7.99 -5.42 5.90
C TYR A 112 6.76 -4.52 5.88
N PHE A 113 5.64 -5.01 6.38
CA PHE A 113 4.43 -4.22 6.55
C PHE A 113 4.36 -3.67 7.96
N LEU A 114 3.95 -2.42 8.11
CA LEU A 114 3.90 -1.71 9.39
C LEU A 114 2.45 -1.53 9.84
N PRO A 115 1.93 -2.42 10.69
CA PRO A 115 0.59 -2.22 11.27
C PRO A 115 0.59 -0.98 12.17
N ALA A 116 -0.48 -0.19 12.12
CA ALA A 116 -0.60 0.98 12.98
C ALA A 116 -2.07 1.29 13.32
N PRO A 117 -2.35 1.80 14.54
CA PRO A 117 -3.67 2.25 14.94
C PRO A 117 -3.97 3.65 14.38
N THR A 118 -3.85 3.79 13.07
CA THR A 118 -4.14 5.04 12.34
C THR A 118 -5.49 4.92 11.62
N PRO A 119 -6.08 6.03 11.14
CA PRO A 119 -7.29 6.00 10.31
C PRO A 119 -7.13 5.23 8.99
N ILE A 120 -5.91 4.78 8.66
CA ILE A 120 -5.59 3.97 7.48
C ILE A 120 -5.34 2.51 7.87
N GLY A 121 -4.99 2.23 9.13
CA GLY A 121 -4.66 0.90 9.65
C GLY A 121 -3.21 0.46 9.41
N THR A 122 -2.38 1.29 8.77
CA THR A 122 -0.98 0.99 8.50
C THR A 122 -0.14 2.27 8.39
N LEU A 123 1.16 2.16 8.58
CA LEU A 123 2.16 3.18 8.19
C LEU A 123 2.78 2.88 6.82
N GLY A 124 2.30 1.87 6.10
CA GLY A 124 2.83 1.45 4.82
C GLY A 124 3.68 0.19 4.89
N ALA A 125 4.54 0.02 3.90
CA ALA A 125 5.49 -1.09 3.81
C ALA A 125 6.85 -0.56 3.35
N PHE A 126 7.91 -1.33 3.58
CA PHE A 126 9.26 -1.02 3.09
C PHE A 126 10.09 -2.28 2.89
N ILE A 127 11.06 -2.22 1.98
CA ILE A 127 12.14 -3.20 1.89
C ILE A 127 13.40 -2.65 2.55
N ARG A 128 14.25 -3.53 3.09
CA ARG A 128 15.56 -3.17 3.63
C ARG A 128 16.63 -3.53 2.61
N ILE A 129 17.27 -2.52 2.01
CA ILE A 129 18.45 -2.69 1.15
C ILE A 129 19.66 -2.91 2.06
N ARG A 130 20.42 -3.99 1.83
CA ARG A 130 21.55 -4.43 2.67
C ARG A 130 22.90 -4.17 2.02
N SER A 131 22.92 -4.06 0.68
CA SER A 131 24.13 -3.79 -0.08
C SER A 131 24.17 -2.34 -0.55
N PRO A 132 25.34 -1.71 -0.66
CA PRO A 132 25.47 -0.37 -1.23
C PRO A 132 25.12 -0.38 -2.71
N ILE A 133 24.55 0.72 -3.20
CA ILE A 133 24.23 0.94 -4.61
C ILE A 133 25.34 1.78 -5.22
N TYR A 134 26.16 1.18 -6.09
CA TYR A 134 27.37 1.83 -6.61
C TYR A 134 27.15 2.70 -7.85
N THR A 135 26.05 2.51 -8.58
CA THR A 135 25.81 3.23 -9.84
C THR A 135 24.57 4.11 -9.75
N ARG A 136 24.65 5.31 -10.32
CA ARG A 136 23.50 6.24 -10.42
C ARG A 136 22.31 5.62 -11.16
N ARG A 137 22.59 4.79 -12.18
CA ARG A 137 21.56 4.10 -12.96
C ARG A 137 20.79 3.11 -12.07
N ALA A 138 21.49 2.24 -11.33
CA ALA A 138 20.82 1.30 -10.43
C ALA A 138 20.02 2.01 -9.33
N LEU A 139 20.57 3.12 -8.79
CA LEU A 139 19.85 3.93 -7.79
C LEU A 139 18.55 4.49 -8.37
N PHE A 140 18.60 5.03 -9.59
CA PHE A 140 17.42 5.57 -10.28
C PHE A 140 16.40 4.46 -10.59
N ASP A 141 16.85 3.36 -11.19
CA ASP A 141 15.97 2.27 -11.61
C ASP A 141 15.30 1.58 -10.39
N VAL A 142 16.06 1.36 -9.31
CA VAL A 142 15.51 0.86 -8.05
C VAL A 142 14.51 1.86 -7.46
N GLY A 143 14.86 3.16 -7.46
CA GLY A 143 14.00 4.21 -6.91
C GLY A 143 12.66 4.33 -7.62
N ILE A 144 12.61 4.20 -8.96
CA ILE A 144 11.38 4.37 -9.74
C ILE A 144 10.56 3.07 -9.87
N ALA A 145 11.19 1.91 -9.74
CA ALA A 145 10.53 0.60 -9.96
C ALA A 145 9.36 0.36 -9.01
N GLY A 146 9.47 0.75 -7.74
CA GLY A 146 8.41 0.63 -6.75
C GLY A 146 7.19 1.48 -7.11
N PRO A 147 7.34 2.81 -7.21
CA PRO A 147 6.25 3.70 -7.62
C PRO A 147 5.58 3.27 -8.91
N LEU A 148 6.34 2.86 -9.92
CA LEU A 148 5.80 2.43 -11.21
C LEU A 148 4.98 1.14 -11.08
N ALA A 149 5.49 0.13 -10.38
CA ALA A 149 4.78 -1.13 -10.15
C ALA A 149 3.50 -0.91 -9.32
N GLY A 150 3.58 -0.10 -8.26
CA GLY A 150 2.43 0.29 -7.46
C GLY A 150 1.38 1.02 -8.28
N PHE A 151 1.79 1.97 -9.14
CA PHE A 151 0.88 2.75 -9.98
C PHE A 151 0.16 1.91 -11.03
N VAL A 152 0.84 0.95 -11.66
CA VAL A 152 0.23 0.03 -12.64
C VAL A 152 -0.92 -0.79 -12.01
N VAL A 153 -0.77 -1.20 -10.76
CA VAL A 153 -1.81 -1.93 -10.02
C VAL A 153 -2.88 -1.00 -9.45
N LEU A 154 -2.46 0.18 -8.97
CA LEU A 154 -3.36 1.19 -8.41
C LEU A 154 -4.39 1.69 -9.42
N LEU A 155 -3.97 1.97 -10.65
CA LEU A 155 -4.81 2.61 -11.66
C LEU A 155 -6.10 1.82 -11.98
N PRO A 156 -6.06 0.52 -12.33
CA PRO A 156 -7.28 -0.25 -12.56
C PRO A 156 -8.16 -0.37 -11.31
N LEU A 157 -7.56 -0.53 -10.12
CA LEU A 157 -8.30 -0.60 -8.86
C LEU A 157 -8.99 0.74 -8.55
N LEU A 158 -8.33 1.87 -8.83
CA LEU A 158 -8.91 3.19 -8.66
C LEU A 158 -10.09 3.41 -9.63
N VAL A 159 -9.93 3.04 -10.90
CA VAL A 159 -11.02 3.14 -11.90
C VAL A 159 -12.24 2.32 -11.46
N LEU A 160 -12.03 1.06 -11.08
CA LEU A 160 -13.10 0.19 -10.57
C LEU A 160 -13.75 0.77 -9.32
N GLY A 161 -12.95 1.27 -8.39
CA GLY A 161 -13.44 1.84 -7.14
C GLY A 161 -14.25 3.13 -7.36
N VAL A 162 -13.80 4.03 -8.24
CA VAL A 162 -14.55 5.27 -8.56
C VAL A 162 -15.83 4.92 -9.32
N ALA A 163 -15.79 3.98 -10.28
CA ALA A 163 -16.98 3.54 -11.01
C ALA A 163 -18.04 2.88 -10.09
N SER A 164 -17.61 2.28 -8.96
CA SER A 164 -18.50 1.68 -7.95
C SER A 164 -18.95 2.69 -6.88
N SER A 165 -18.56 3.95 -6.98
CA SER A 165 -18.91 5.01 -6.03
C SER A 165 -20.34 5.48 -6.20
N LYS A 166 -20.90 6.17 -5.19
CA LYS A 166 -22.28 6.67 -5.16
C LYS A 166 -22.29 8.20 -5.24
N VAL A 167 -23.36 8.75 -5.80
CA VAL A 167 -23.64 10.20 -5.72
C VAL A 167 -24.61 10.44 -4.58
N ILE A 168 -24.17 11.17 -3.57
CA ILE A 168 -24.96 11.53 -2.39
C ILE A 168 -24.75 13.02 -2.12
N PRO A 169 -25.73 13.88 -2.43
CA PRO A 169 -25.58 15.33 -2.29
C PRO A 169 -25.18 15.77 -0.89
N GLY A 170 -24.11 16.56 -0.77
CA GLY A 170 -23.61 17.13 0.46
C GLY A 170 -23.04 16.11 1.45
N ILE A 171 -22.66 14.90 1.02
CA ILE A 171 -22.14 13.86 1.93
C ILE A 171 -20.82 14.28 2.61
N ALA A 172 -19.95 14.95 1.88
CA ALA A 172 -18.65 15.40 2.43
C ALA A 172 -18.78 16.51 3.47
N GLU A 173 -19.87 17.29 3.44
CA GLU A 173 -20.08 18.42 4.35
C GLU A 173 -20.69 17.99 5.69
N ARG A 174 -21.19 16.75 5.78
CA ARG A 174 -21.89 16.23 6.96
C ARG A 174 -21.00 15.46 7.93
N GLY A 175 -19.78 15.10 7.54
CA GLY A 175 -18.86 14.30 8.36
C GLY A 175 -17.76 15.13 9.00
N ASP A 176 -17.20 14.63 10.09
CA ASP A 176 -16.05 15.23 10.78
C ASP A 176 -14.74 15.04 10.00
N LEU A 177 -14.69 14.00 9.16
CA LEU A 177 -13.49 13.62 8.40
C LEU A 177 -13.63 13.99 6.93
N ILE A 178 -12.89 15.01 6.52
CA ILE A 178 -12.81 15.43 5.11
C ILE A 178 -11.45 15.00 4.55
N PHE A 179 -11.48 14.13 3.55
CA PHE A 179 -10.28 13.71 2.83
C PHE A 179 -10.08 14.60 1.59
N GLY A 180 -8.85 15.09 1.42
CA GLY A 180 -8.49 15.80 0.19
C GLY A 180 -8.64 14.89 -1.03
N VAL A 181 -9.04 15.45 -2.19
CA VAL A 181 -9.22 14.69 -3.42
C VAL A 181 -7.98 14.86 -4.31
N PRO A 182 -7.13 13.81 -4.49
CA PRO A 182 -5.97 13.87 -5.38
C PRO A 182 -6.39 14.18 -6.81
N ALA A 183 -5.51 14.85 -7.57
CA ALA A 183 -5.79 15.22 -8.96
C ALA A 183 -6.22 14.04 -9.84
N LEU A 184 -5.59 12.87 -9.66
CA LEU A 184 -5.94 11.65 -10.40
C LEU A 184 -7.38 11.19 -10.10
N VAL A 185 -7.80 11.25 -8.84
CA VAL A 185 -9.19 10.92 -8.45
C VAL A 185 -10.16 11.91 -9.11
N ARG A 186 -9.88 13.22 -9.05
CA ARG A 186 -10.72 14.24 -9.69
C ARG A 186 -10.89 14.03 -11.20
N VAL A 187 -9.82 13.65 -11.89
CA VAL A 187 -9.90 13.34 -13.32
C VAL A 187 -10.85 12.18 -13.58
N LEU A 188 -10.77 11.11 -12.78
CA LEU A 188 -11.67 9.96 -12.92
C LEU A 188 -13.11 10.29 -12.52
N GLU A 189 -13.32 11.07 -11.46
CA GLU A 189 -14.65 11.58 -11.08
C GLU A 189 -15.27 12.39 -12.21
N TRP A 190 -14.51 13.29 -12.83
CA TRP A 190 -14.99 14.08 -13.97
C TRP A 190 -15.36 13.22 -15.18
N LEU A 191 -14.59 12.15 -15.45
CA LEU A 191 -14.83 11.23 -16.57
C LEU A 191 -16.05 10.32 -16.33
N ILE A 192 -16.21 9.83 -15.09
CA ILE A 192 -17.24 8.82 -14.74
C ILE A 192 -18.55 9.49 -14.30
N PHE A 193 -18.47 10.64 -13.62
CA PHE A 193 -19.60 11.40 -13.10
C PHE A 193 -19.60 12.85 -13.63
N PRO A 194 -19.78 13.05 -14.95
CA PRO A 194 -19.71 14.39 -15.53
C PRO A 194 -20.74 15.32 -14.91
N GLY A 195 -20.29 16.51 -14.46
CA GLY A 195 -21.16 17.53 -13.87
C GLY A 195 -21.52 17.32 -12.40
N VAL A 196 -21.04 16.27 -11.76
CA VAL A 196 -21.25 16.03 -10.32
C VAL A 196 -20.08 16.65 -9.53
N PRO A 197 -20.34 17.48 -8.50
CA PRO A 197 -19.30 17.98 -7.61
C PRO A 197 -18.60 16.84 -6.86
N SER A 198 -17.27 16.90 -6.70
CA SER A 198 -16.52 15.88 -5.93
C SER A 198 -17.02 15.74 -4.48
N ALA A 199 -17.58 16.79 -3.89
CA ALA A 199 -18.16 16.76 -2.54
C ALA A 199 -19.40 15.86 -2.43
N ASP A 200 -20.07 15.60 -3.55
CA ASP A 200 -21.26 14.74 -3.63
C ASP A 200 -20.92 13.29 -4.01
N ILE A 201 -19.66 13.01 -4.37
CA ILE A 201 -19.23 11.67 -4.76
C ILE A 201 -18.74 10.92 -3.51
N TYR A 202 -19.49 9.89 -3.12
CA TYR A 202 -19.16 9.05 -1.98
C TYR A 202 -18.35 7.84 -2.45
N LEU A 203 -17.03 7.90 -2.24
CA LEU A 203 -16.09 6.91 -2.74
C LEU A 203 -16.32 5.53 -2.12
N HIS A 204 -16.36 4.52 -3.00
CA HIS A 204 -16.37 3.11 -2.60
C HIS A 204 -15.12 2.72 -1.78
N PRO A 205 -15.16 1.75 -0.84
CA PRO A 205 -13.99 1.31 -0.07
C PRO A 205 -12.76 0.95 -0.92
N VAL A 206 -12.94 0.38 -2.10
CA VAL A 206 -11.85 0.13 -3.08
C VAL A 206 -11.20 1.45 -3.51
N ALA A 207 -11.97 2.48 -3.88
CA ALA A 207 -11.43 3.78 -4.25
C ALA A 207 -10.68 4.43 -3.10
N ARG A 208 -11.15 4.27 -1.86
CA ARG A 208 -10.47 4.76 -0.66
C ARG A 208 -9.14 4.04 -0.42
N GLY A 209 -9.09 2.73 -0.62
CA GLY A 209 -7.84 1.96 -0.56
C GLY A 209 -6.83 2.41 -1.62
N ALA A 210 -7.29 2.65 -2.84
CA ALA A 210 -6.46 3.18 -3.92
C ALA A 210 -6.03 4.64 -3.65
N TRP A 211 -6.88 5.47 -3.05
CA TRP A 211 -6.54 6.83 -2.61
C TRP A 211 -5.38 6.83 -1.60
N VAL A 212 -5.42 5.93 -0.62
CA VAL A 212 -4.30 5.74 0.32
C VAL A 212 -3.05 5.27 -0.42
N GLY A 213 -3.20 4.39 -1.42
CA GLY A 213 -2.12 3.94 -2.28
C GLY A 213 -1.46 5.09 -3.06
N ILE A 214 -2.22 6.07 -3.57
CA ILE A 214 -1.69 7.29 -4.19
C ILE A 214 -0.82 8.06 -3.19
N LEU A 215 -1.32 8.26 -1.97
CA LEU A 215 -0.60 8.99 -0.93
C LEU A 215 0.70 8.28 -0.55
N ALA A 216 0.66 6.95 -0.34
CA ALA A 216 1.84 6.15 -0.02
C ALA A 216 2.89 6.22 -1.13
N THR A 217 2.47 6.08 -2.41
CA THR A 217 3.36 6.18 -3.56
C THR A 217 3.96 7.58 -3.69
N ALA A 218 3.17 8.64 -3.47
CA ALA A 218 3.66 10.02 -3.53
C ALA A 218 4.68 10.32 -2.42
N LEU A 219 4.45 9.82 -1.20
CA LEU A 219 5.39 9.98 -0.08
C LEU A 219 6.73 9.29 -0.36
N ASN A 220 6.70 8.12 -0.99
CA ASN A 220 7.92 7.39 -1.35
C ASN A 220 8.72 8.04 -2.50
N LEU A 221 8.12 8.93 -3.27
CA LEU A 221 8.81 9.73 -4.30
C LEU A 221 9.51 10.96 -3.73
N ILE A 222 9.23 11.35 -2.48
CA ILE A 222 9.91 12.47 -1.83
C ILE A 222 11.32 12.01 -1.45
N PRO A 223 12.38 12.65 -1.98
CA PRO A 223 13.75 12.28 -1.65
C PRO A 223 14.05 12.73 -0.21
N ILE A 224 13.86 11.82 0.74
CA ILE A 224 14.31 11.98 2.12
C ILE A 224 15.74 11.44 2.15
N GLY A 225 16.70 12.30 1.86
CA GLY A 225 18.13 11.99 1.87
C GLY A 225 18.76 12.25 3.23
#